data_e537fbee5716d6d099b09b87e2c145a4
#
_entry.id   e537fbee5716d6d099b09b87e2c145a4
#
_cell.length_a   1.000
_cell.length_b   1.000
_cell.length_c   1.000
_cell.angle_alpha   90.00
_cell.angle_beta   90.00
_cell.angle_gamma   90.00
#
_symmetry.space_group_name_H-M   'P 1'
#
loop_
_entity.id
_entity.type
_entity.pdbx_description
1 polymer ?
#
loop_
_entity_poly.entity_id
_entity_poly.type
_entity_poly.pdbx_seq_one_letter_code
_entity_poly.pdbx_strand_id
1 'polypeptide(L)'
;MALMPCGSAADPHGRELVAHGTALFPAACYRDDLYLEDVPCPWHWHDELEAVVVSQGEVLVSTGRETFLVPAGEGFFINTRVLHNVRNQHGQGFRLHSVVFHPRLVGGSLDSVFWQEYLLPLMSPQSPEYIRLDDAASWSRDALTSIEAAWQSAAQEPPDFHFQIRSSLSQLVFQLVSHLPAKPRLPSEKALRDEARVKDMMRFMQAHYERELTVSQIAASASISKSECLRCFRAVIGVTPIQYLRQFRVQKAAELLAGTALKISDIGAQCGFQETSYFIKTFRELMGRTPAAYRAQKRASPK
;
A
#
# COMPACT_ATOMS: atom_id res chain seq x y z
N MET A 1 -2.10 16.27 -14.74
CA MET A 1 -1.49 15.32 -13.77
C MET A 1 -1.72 13.92 -14.34
N ALA A 2 -0.77 13.42 -15.12
CA ALA A 2 -0.94 12.11 -15.75
C ALA A 2 -1.11 11.03 -14.67
N LEU A 3 -1.93 10.00 -14.96
CA LEU A 3 -2.02 8.82 -14.09
C LEU A 3 -0.63 8.24 -13.88
N MET A 4 -0.26 8.02 -12.64
CA MET A 4 1.03 7.45 -12.28
C MET A 4 0.95 5.92 -12.22
N PRO A 5 2.01 5.18 -12.58
CA PRO A 5 2.11 3.78 -12.19
C PRO A 5 2.32 3.69 -10.68
N CYS A 6 1.77 2.66 -10.03
CA CYS A 6 2.03 2.41 -8.62
C CYS A 6 3.54 2.24 -8.39
N GLY A 7 4.10 3.04 -7.51
CA GLY A 7 5.49 2.94 -7.10
C GLY A 7 5.57 2.22 -5.75
N SER A 8 6.46 1.25 -5.63
CA SER A 8 6.60 0.45 -4.41
C SER A 8 7.83 0.80 -3.57
N ALA A 9 8.40 2.00 -3.76
CA ALA A 9 9.54 2.42 -2.99
C ALA A 9 9.11 2.85 -1.58
N ALA A 10 9.47 2.04 -0.59
CA ALA A 10 9.29 2.38 0.81
C ALA A 10 10.63 2.65 1.49
N ASP A 11 10.65 3.56 2.46
CA ASP A 11 11.80 3.79 3.31
C ASP A 11 12.06 2.60 4.26
N PRO A 12 13.16 2.60 5.00
CA PRO A 12 13.44 1.55 5.98
C PRO A 12 12.39 1.42 7.10
N HIS A 13 11.40 2.31 7.13
CA HIS A 13 10.31 2.31 8.10
C HIS A 13 9.00 1.71 7.54
N GLY A 14 9.02 1.24 6.28
CA GLY A 14 7.81 0.84 5.55
C GLY A 14 6.95 2.04 5.14
N ARG A 15 7.44 3.28 5.35
CA ARG A 15 6.80 4.47 4.84
C ARG A 15 7.05 4.56 3.34
N GLU A 16 6.01 4.75 2.58
CA GLU A 16 6.15 4.96 1.16
C GLU A 16 6.95 6.23 0.86
N LEU A 17 7.95 6.11 -0.04
CA LEU A 17 8.81 7.24 -0.45
C LEU A 17 8.26 7.97 -1.67
N VAL A 18 7.23 7.44 -2.28
CA VAL A 18 6.59 8.08 -3.43
C VAL A 18 5.89 9.35 -2.97
N ALA A 19 6.20 10.47 -3.60
CA ALA A 19 5.50 11.71 -3.34
C ALA A 19 4.15 11.69 -4.07
N HIS A 20 3.05 11.67 -3.33
CA HIS A 20 1.70 11.69 -3.88
C HIS A 20 1.30 13.12 -4.28
N GLY A 21 1.63 13.48 -5.52
CA GLY A 21 1.39 14.81 -6.07
C GLY A 21 2.53 15.81 -5.75
N THR A 22 2.18 17.07 -5.68
CA THR A 22 3.12 18.18 -5.46
C THR A 22 2.76 18.98 -4.21
N ALA A 23 3.68 19.89 -3.80
CA ALA A 23 3.38 20.81 -2.69
C ALA A 23 2.18 21.72 -2.98
N LEU A 24 1.92 22.05 -4.25
CA LEU A 24 0.79 22.87 -4.67
C LEU A 24 -0.50 22.09 -4.83
N PHE A 25 -0.40 20.83 -5.26
CA PHE A 25 -1.54 19.93 -5.40
C PHE A 25 -1.17 18.55 -4.85
N PRO A 26 -1.40 18.30 -3.56
CA PRO A 26 -0.92 17.12 -2.86
C PRO A 26 -1.91 15.94 -3.01
N ALA A 27 -2.09 15.49 -4.25
CA ALA A 27 -2.82 14.27 -4.60
C ALA A 27 -2.19 13.62 -5.82
N ALA A 28 -2.29 12.31 -5.90
CA ALA A 28 -1.93 11.51 -7.06
C ALA A 28 -3.01 10.45 -7.34
N CYS A 29 -3.26 10.20 -8.62
CA CYS A 29 -4.15 9.14 -9.06
C CYS A 29 -3.32 8.07 -9.77
N TYR A 30 -3.62 6.82 -9.45
CA TYR A 30 -2.89 5.67 -9.96
C TYR A 30 -3.82 4.76 -10.74
N ARG A 31 -3.28 4.19 -11.82
CA ARG A 31 -3.89 3.10 -12.53
C ARG A 31 -3.01 1.88 -12.37
N ASP A 32 -3.45 0.98 -11.54
CA ASP A 32 -2.75 -0.27 -11.29
C ASP A 32 -3.36 -1.37 -12.14
N ASP A 33 -2.75 -1.61 -13.31
CA ASP A 33 -3.06 -2.72 -14.20
C ASP A 33 -2.14 -3.90 -13.83
N LEU A 34 -2.48 -4.63 -12.78
CA LEU A 34 -1.71 -5.80 -12.35
C LEU A 34 -2.11 -7.08 -13.11
N TYR A 35 -2.44 -6.93 -14.40
CA TYR A 35 -2.70 -8.08 -15.27
C TYR A 35 -1.47 -8.93 -15.60
N LEU A 36 -0.28 -8.37 -15.40
CA LEU A 36 0.96 -8.98 -15.90
C LEU A 36 2.06 -9.08 -14.83
N GLU A 37 1.87 -8.57 -13.63
CA GLU A 37 2.92 -8.53 -12.62
C GLU A 37 2.39 -9.08 -11.30
N ASP A 38 2.81 -10.31 -10.97
CA ASP A 38 2.62 -10.93 -9.65
C ASP A 38 3.41 -10.21 -8.53
N VAL A 39 3.65 -8.90 -8.66
CA VAL A 39 4.26 -8.12 -7.60
C VAL A 39 3.14 -7.60 -6.72
N PRO A 40 2.90 -8.23 -5.56
CA PRO A 40 1.97 -7.66 -4.62
C PRO A 40 2.44 -6.26 -4.22
N CYS A 41 1.53 -5.32 -4.09
CA CYS A 41 1.85 -4.06 -3.45
C CYS A 41 2.43 -4.40 -2.07
N PRO A 42 3.68 -4.01 -1.75
CA PRO A 42 4.31 -4.40 -0.50
C PRO A 42 3.55 -3.84 0.70
N TRP A 43 3.80 -4.39 1.88
CA TRP A 43 3.37 -3.76 3.10
C TRP A 43 4.01 -2.37 3.22
N HIS A 44 3.16 -1.33 3.24
CA HIS A 44 3.56 0.07 3.34
C HIS A 44 2.55 0.88 4.14
N TRP A 45 2.93 2.08 4.48
CA TRP A 45 2.06 3.11 5.05
C TRP A 45 2.52 4.49 4.57
N HIS A 46 1.62 5.44 4.54
CA HIS A 46 1.86 6.83 4.17
C HIS A 46 1.05 7.79 5.04
N ASP A 47 1.38 9.07 5.01
CA ASP A 47 0.69 10.11 5.78
C ASP A 47 -0.60 10.60 5.09
N GLU A 48 -0.82 10.18 3.86
CA GLU A 48 -1.98 10.50 3.04
C GLU A 48 -3.18 9.61 3.38
N LEU A 49 -4.34 10.02 2.90
CA LEU A 49 -5.56 9.20 2.79
C LEU A 49 -5.55 8.50 1.44
N GLU A 50 -5.97 7.26 1.40
CA GLU A 50 -6.10 6.51 0.16
C GLU A 50 -7.52 6.01 -0.04
N ALA A 51 -8.02 6.15 -1.27
CA ALA A 51 -9.34 5.68 -1.68
C ALA A 51 -9.24 4.93 -3.00
N VAL A 52 -9.80 3.73 -3.05
CA VAL A 52 -9.64 2.80 -4.16
C VAL A 52 -10.98 2.25 -4.62
N VAL A 53 -11.17 2.15 -5.94
CA VAL A 53 -12.23 1.36 -6.58
C VAL A 53 -11.58 0.20 -7.32
N VAL A 54 -12.10 -1.00 -7.12
CA VAL A 54 -11.72 -2.19 -7.91
C VAL A 54 -12.55 -2.14 -9.20
N SER A 55 -11.93 -1.72 -10.29
CA SER A 55 -12.64 -1.60 -11.58
C SER A 55 -12.72 -2.92 -12.33
N GLN A 56 -11.85 -3.89 -12.02
CA GLN A 56 -11.88 -5.24 -12.60
C GLN A 56 -11.22 -6.26 -11.67
N GLY A 57 -11.71 -7.52 -11.71
CA GLY A 57 -11.20 -8.63 -10.91
C GLY A 57 -11.58 -8.50 -9.43
N GLU A 58 -10.72 -9.00 -8.56
CA GLU A 58 -10.88 -8.92 -7.11
C GLU A 58 -9.52 -8.78 -6.43
N VAL A 59 -9.48 -8.12 -5.28
CA VAL A 59 -8.26 -7.94 -4.49
C VAL A 59 -8.45 -8.34 -3.04
N LEU A 60 -7.38 -8.83 -2.45
CA LEU A 60 -7.29 -9.10 -1.03
C LEU A 60 -6.54 -7.94 -0.37
N VAL A 61 -7.26 -7.14 0.39
CA VAL A 61 -6.71 -6.01 1.15
C VAL A 61 -6.40 -6.49 2.55
N SER A 62 -5.17 -6.24 3.01
CA SER A 62 -4.76 -6.57 4.37
C SER A 62 -4.31 -5.31 5.09
N THR A 63 -4.82 -5.09 6.29
CA THR A 63 -4.29 -4.13 7.27
C THR A 63 -3.55 -4.90 8.36
N GLY A 64 -2.89 -4.19 9.26
CA GLY A 64 -2.21 -4.86 10.39
C GLY A 64 -3.12 -5.71 11.30
N ARG A 65 -4.44 -5.75 11.05
CA ARG A 65 -5.42 -6.40 11.91
C ARG A 65 -6.36 -7.34 11.17
N GLU A 66 -6.75 -7.00 9.98
CA GLU A 66 -7.78 -7.71 9.22
C GLU A 66 -7.37 -7.88 7.77
N THR A 67 -7.95 -8.90 7.14
CA THR A 67 -7.83 -9.14 5.71
C THR A 67 -9.22 -9.34 5.16
N PHE A 68 -9.55 -8.64 4.08
CA PHE A 68 -10.86 -8.71 3.45
C PHE A 68 -10.75 -8.69 1.93
N LEU A 69 -11.71 -9.34 1.28
CA LEU A 69 -11.83 -9.40 -0.18
C LEU A 69 -12.66 -8.23 -0.68
N VAL A 70 -12.23 -7.61 -1.78
CA VAL A 70 -12.94 -6.53 -2.47
C VAL A 70 -13.09 -6.91 -3.94
N PRO A 71 -14.31 -7.24 -4.41
CA PRO A 71 -14.58 -7.55 -5.79
C PRO A 71 -14.72 -6.29 -6.66
N ALA A 72 -14.74 -6.50 -7.98
CA ALA A 72 -15.01 -5.43 -8.94
C ALA A 72 -16.36 -4.74 -8.66
N GLY A 73 -16.37 -3.42 -8.79
CA GLY A 73 -17.52 -2.56 -8.48
C GLY A 73 -17.54 -2.07 -7.02
N GLU A 74 -16.79 -2.71 -6.12
CA GLU A 74 -16.60 -2.28 -4.75
C GLU A 74 -15.27 -1.51 -4.58
N GLY A 75 -15.03 -0.99 -3.38
CA GLY A 75 -13.82 -0.25 -3.07
C GLY A 75 -13.49 -0.25 -1.59
N PHE A 76 -12.48 0.51 -1.25
CA PHE A 76 -12.07 0.70 0.12
C PHE A 76 -11.39 2.06 0.31
N PHE A 77 -11.43 2.50 1.54
CA PHE A 77 -10.70 3.67 2.02
C PHE A 77 -9.70 3.22 3.08
N ILE A 78 -8.47 3.72 3.01
CA ILE A 78 -7.41 3.52 4.00
C ILE A 78 -7.08 4.87 4.64
N ASN A 79 -7.07 4.88 5.96
CA ASN A 79 -6.77 6.07 6.75
C ASN A 79 -5.26 6.36 6.80
N THR A 80 -4.89 7.55 7.25
CA THR A 80 -3.48 7.96 7.39
C THR A 80 -2.70 6.99 8.28
N ARG A 81 -1.45 6.69 7.90
CA ARG A 81 -0.48 5.90 8.68
C ARG A 81 -0.89 4.45 8.95
N VAL A 82 -1.89 3.94 8.30
CA VAL A 82 -2.29 2.54 8.40
C VAL A 82 -1.34 1.68 7.59
N LEU A 83 -0.75 0.68 8.24
CA LEU A 83 0.05 -0.32 7.56
C LEU A 83 -0.88 -1.24 6.77
N HIS A 84 -0.72 -1.26 5.46
CA HIS A 84 -1.60 -2.02 4.57
C HIS A 84 -0.86 -2.64 3.38
N ASN A 85 -1.56 -3.54 2.71
CA ASN A 85 -1.07 -4.27 1.55
C ASN A 85 -2.26 -4.68 0.67
N VAL A 86 -2.08 -4.62 -0.64
CA VAL A 86 -3.07 -5.11 -1.62
C VAL A 86 -2.43 -6.21 -2.45
N ARG A 87 -3.13 -7.32 -2.63
CA ARG A 87 -2.62 -8.47 -3.38
C ARG A 87 -3.71 -9.18 -4.17
N ASN A 88 -3.30 -9.88 -5.19
CA ASN A 88 -4.14 -10.81 -5.92
C ASN A 88 -4.37 -12.09 -5.10
N GLN A 89 -5.60 -12.62 -5.11
CA GLN A 89 -5.90 -13.86 -4.39
C GLN A 89 -5.67 -15.13 -5.24
N HIS A 90 -5.96 -15.08 -6.54
CA HIS A 90 -6.06 -16.28 -7.38
C HIS A 90 -5.22 -16.24 -8.67
N GLY A 91 -4.24 -15.35 -8.78
CA GLY A 91 -3.45 -15.21 -10.02
C GLY A 91 -4.26 -14.65 -11.20
N GLN A 92 -5.49 -14.21 -10.98
CA GLN A 92 -6.31 -13.51 -11.97
C GLN A 92 -5.99 -12.01 -11.89
N GLY A 93 -5.73 -11.39 -13.01
CA GLY A 93 -5.43 -9.97 -13.03
C GLY A 93 -6.56 -9.12 -12.42
N PHE A 94 -6.18 -7.99 -11.85
CA PHE A 94 -7.13 -7.00 -11.36
C PHE A 94 -6.75 -5.60 -11.84
N ARG A 95 -7.69 -4.68 -11.79
CA ARG A 95 -7.47 -3.26 -12.09
C ARG A 95 -8.02 -2.41 -10.97
N LEU A 96 -7.20 -1.47 -10.48
CA LEU A 96 -7.56 -0.51 -9.45
C LEU A 96 -7.52 0.91 -10.02
N HIS A 97 -8.46 1.71 -9.57
CA HIS A 97 -8.44 3.15 -9.65
C HIS A 97 -8.17 3.69 -8.24
N SER A 98 -6.94 4.09 -7.98
CA SER A 98 -6.52 4.58 -6.66
C SER A 98 -6.31 6.09 -6.69
N VAL A 99 -6.73 6.76 -5.62
CA VAL A 99 -6.51 8.18 -5.36
C VAL A 99 -5.87 8.31 -3.99
N VAL A 100 -4.64 8.79 -3.95
CA VAL A 100 -3.89 9.05 -2.72
C VAL A 100 -3.76 10.56 -2.55
N PHE A 101 -4.20 11.11 -1.42
CA PHE A 101 -4.23 12.55 -1.21
C PHE A 101 -3.93 12.96 0.23
N HIS A 102 -3.14 14.03 0.37
CA HIS A 102 -2.87 14.60 1.68
C HIS A 102 -4.12 15.33 2.20
N PRO A 103 -4.51 15.17 3.48
CA PRO A 103 -5.71 15.77 4.07
C PRO A 103 -5.87 17.28 3.84
N ARG A 104 -4.76 18.02 3.76
CA ARG A 104 -4.79 19.47 3.51
C ARG A 104 -5.43 19.88 2.17
N LEU A 105 -5.51 18.95 1.20
CA LEU A 105 -6.17 19.24 -0.08
C LEU A 105 -7.67 19.57 0.11
N VAL A 106 -8.30 18.83 1.01
CA VAL A 106 -9.72 19.03 1.39
C VAL A 106 -9.84 20.04 2.52
N GLY A 107 -9.06 19.86 3.58
CA GLY A 107 -9.16 20.64 4.81
C GLY A 107 -8.63 22.06 4.73
N GLY A 108 -7.67 22.34 3.85
CA GLY A 108 -7.00 23.62 3.82
C GLY A 108 -6.17 23.89 5.07
N SER A 109 -6.45 24.96 5.79
CA SER A 109 -5.76 25.30 7.04
C SER A 109 -6.34 24.52 8.23
N LEU A 110 -5.50 24.35 9.28
CA LEU A 110 -5.84 23.57 10.48
C LEU A 110 -7.01 24.17 11.28
N ASP A 111 -7.29 25.44 11.13
CA ASP A 111 -8.38 26.17 11.79
C ASP A 111 -9.65 26.26 10.94
N SER A 112 -9.66 25.67 9.75
CA SER A 112 -10.85 25.65 8.90
C SER A 112 -11.92 24.71 9.47
N VAL A 113 -13.20 25.00 9.18
CA VAL A 113 -14.30 24.10 9.52
C VAL A 113 -14.13 22.71 8.88
N PHE A 114 -13.57 22.63 7.66
CA PHE A 114 -13.31 21.39 6.98
C PHE A 114 -12.29 20.51 7.71
N TRP A 115 -11.28 21.15 8.29
CA TRP A 115 -10.29 20.43 9.08
C TRP A 115 -10.86 19.97 10.43
N GLN A 116 -11.49 20.89 11.17
CA GLN A 116 -11.95 20.64 12.52
C GLN A 116 -13.14 19.67 12.61
N GLU A 117 -14.12 19.81 11.72
CA GLU A 117 -15.36 19.05 11.80
C GLU A 117 -15.35 17.77 10.95
N TYR A 118 -14.45 17.67 9.94
CA TYR A 118 -14.44 16.51 9.05
C TYR A 118 -13.15 15.73 9.09
N LEU A 119 -12.00 16.38 8.85
CA LEU A 119 -10.74 15.64 8.77
C LEU A 119 -10.22 15.19 10.14
N LEU A 120 -10.29 16.04 11.15
CA LEU A 120 -9.82 15.68 12.49
C LEU A 120 -10.57 14.47 13.06
N PRO A 121 -11.92 14.39 12.99
CA PRO A 121 -12.65 13.18 13.38
C PRO A 121 -12.26 11.94 12.54
N LEU A 122 -12.13 12.09 11.21
CA LEU A 122 -11.75 10.98 10.32
C LEU A 122 -10.37 10.42 10.63
N MET A 123 -9.40 11.27 10.94
CA MET A 123 -8.02 10.89 11.25
C MET A 123 -7.77 10.62 12.74
N SER A 124 -8.80 10.68 13.57
CA SER A 124 -8.64 10.44 15.01
C SER A 124 -8.22 9.00 15.30
N PRO A 125 -7.50 8.73 16.41
CA PRO A 125 -7.16 7.36 16.80
C PRO A 125 -8.36 6.44 17.02
N GLN A 126 -9.56 7.02 17.18
CA GLN A 126 -10.81 6.29 17.32
C GLN A 126 -11.47 5.97 15.98
N SER A 127 -11.05 6.61 14.89
CA SER A 127 -11.60 6.35 13.57
C SER A 127 -11.16 4.97 13.04
N PRO A 128 -11.95 4.32 12.18
CA PRO A 128 -11.54 3.08 11.54
C PRO A 128 -10.24 3.25 10.77
N GLU A 129 -9.38 2.23 10.79
CA GLU A 129 -8.17 2.19 9.97
C GLU A 129 -8.50 2.11 8.49
N TYR A 130 -9.61 1.46 8.16
CA TYR A 130 -10.14 1.34 6.82
C TYR A 130 -11.66 1.35 6.85
N ILE A 131 -12.26 1.67 5.70
CA ILE A 131 -13.71 1.58 5.49
C ILE A 131 -13.90 0.82 4.18
N ARG A 132 -14.64 -0.28 4.23
CA ARG A 132 -15.05 -1.01 3.05
C ARG A 132 -16.24 -0.29 2.41
N LEU A 133 -16.18 -0.15 1.09
CA LEU A 133 -17.21 0.51 0.29
C LEU A 133 -17.83 -0.54 -0.64
N ASP A 134 -19.07 -0.88 -0.37
CA ASP A 134 -19.88 -1.82 -1.16
C ASP A 134 -21.12 -1.12 -1.73
N ASP A 135 -21.91 -1.83 -2.50
CA ASP A 135 -23.13 -1.29 -3.10
C ASP A 135 -24.39 -1.42 -2.21
N ALA A 136 -24.25 -1.99 -1.01
CA ALA A 136 -25.36 -2.26 -0.11
C ALA A 136 -26.00 -0.97 0.43
N ALA A 137 -25.19 0.06 0.72
CA ALA A 137 -25.67 1.34 1.24
C ALA A 137 -25.54 2.46 0.20
N SER A 138 -26.52 3.37 0.15
CA SER A 138 -26.51 4.48 -0.80
C SER A 138 -25.29 5.39 -0.63
N TRP A 139 -24.92 5.71 0.60
CA TRP A 139 -23.77 6.55 0.90
C TRP A 139 -22.43 5.92 0.42
N SER A 140 -22.35 4.60 0.46
CA SER A 140 -21.18 3.87 0.00
C SER A 140 -21.06 3.94 -1.52
N ARG A 141 -22.18 3.82 -2.26
CA ARG A 141 -22.22 4.07 -3.72
C ARG A 141 -21.85 5.52 -4.08
N ASP A 142 -22.31 6.49 -3.28
CA ASP A 142 -21.95 7.90 -3.47
C ASP A 142 -20.45 8.12 -3.23
N ALA A 143 -19.86 7.43 -2.24
CA ALA A 143 -18.43 7.44 -1.98
C ALA A 143 -17.63 6.82 -3.15
N LEU A 144 -18.03 5.64 -3.65
CA LEU A 144 -17.45 5.00 -4.83
C LEU A 144 -17.53 5.92 -6.06
N THR A 145 -18.67 6.56 -6.29
CA THR A 145 -18.86 7.54 -7.38
C THR A 145 -17.91 8.72 -7.24
N SER A 146 -17.69 9.21 -6.02
CA SER A 146 -16.77 10.31 -5.74
C SER A 146 -15.31 9.93 -6.03
N ILE A 147 -14.89 8.72 -5.67
CA ILE A 147 -13.55 8.21 -5.97
C ILE A 147 -13.35 8.12 -7.49
N GLU A 148 -14.28 7.50 -8.18
CA GLU A 148 -14.21 7.33 -9.62
C GLU A 148 -14.20 8.68 -10.36
N ALA A 149 -15.04 9.67 -9.93
CA ALA A 149 -15.05 11.00 -10.51
C ALA A 149 -13.72 11.73 -10.33
N ALA A 150 -13.07 11.61 -9.16
CA ALA A 150 -11.75 12.18 -8.93
C ALA A 150 -10.71 11.54 -9.84
N TRP A 151 -10.73 10.22 -9.97
CA TRP A 151 -9.80 9.45 -10.81
C TRP A 151 -9.99 9.78 -12.30
N GLN A 152 -11.23 9.82 -12.79
CA GLN A 152 -11.56 10.17 -14.18
C GLN A 152 -11.12 11.59 -14.52
N SER A 153 -11.29 12.54 -13.60
CA SER A 153 -10.82 13.92 -13.79
C SER A 153 -9.31 13.98 -13.93
N ALA A 154 -8.57 13.16 -13.17
CA ALA A 154 -7.11 13.05 -13.31
C ALA A 154 -6.70 12.36 -14.61
N ALA A 155 -7.47 11.37 -15.09
CA ALA A 155 -7.18 10.64 -16.32
C ALA A 155 -7.41 11.48 -17.58
N GLN A 156 -8.43 12.35 -17.57
CA GLN A 156 -8.85 13.14 -18.74
C GLN A 156 -8.25 14.55 -18.76
N GLU A 157 -7.82 15.07 -17.61
CA GLU A 157 -7.22 16.41 -17.44
C GLU A 157 -8.03 17.55 -18.10
N PRO A 158 -9.37 17.68 -17.88
CA PRO A 158 -10.09 18.85 -18.32
C PRO A 158 -9.50 20.12 -17.70
N PRO A 159 -9.73 21.32 -18.26
CA PRO A 159 -9.09 22.55 -17.77
C PRO A 159 -9.30 22.84 -16.26
N ASP A 160 -10.38 22.33 -15.68
CA ASP A 160 -10.77 22.50 -14.28
C ASP A 160 -10.53 21.24 -13.41
N PHE A 161 -9.74 20.27 -13.88
CA PHE A 161 -9.56 18.97 -13.22
C PHE A 161 -9.13 19.07 -11.74
N HIS A 162 -8.33 20.07 -11.37
CA HIS A 162 -7.96 20.28 -9.97
C HIS A 162 -9.18 20.59 -9.08
N PHE A 163 -10.12 21.38 -9.57
CA PHE A 163 -11.38 21.69 -8.87
C PHE A 163 -12.27 20.45 -8.79
N GLN A 164 -12.39 19.70 -9.88
CA GLN A 164 -13.18 18.48 -9.92
C GLN A 164 -12.64 17.43 -8.94
N ILE A 165 -11.32 17.17 -8.94
CA ILE A 165 -10.69 16.24 -8.00
C ILE A 165 -10.93 16.69 -6.55
N ARG A 166 -10.66 17.96 -6.22
CA ARG A 166 -10.87 18.48 -4.87
C ARG A 166 -12.34 18.38 -4.43
N SER A 167 -13.28 18.73 -5.31
CA SER A 167 -14.71 18.64 -5.03
C SER A 167 -15.13 17.19 -4.74
N SER A 168 -14.73 16.25 -5.60
CA SER A 168 -15.02 14.82 -5.44
C SER A 168 -14.45 14.27 -4.14
N LEU A 169 -13.19 14.61 -3.81
CA LEU A 169 -12.58 14.18 -2.55
C LEU A 169 -13.22 14.83 -1.31
N SER A 170 -13.75 16.07 -1.45
CA SER A 170 -14.53 16.71 -0.37
C SER A 170 -15.84 15.99 -0.13
N GLN A 171 -16.53 15.56 -1.19
CA GLN A 171 -17.74 14.74 -1.09
C GLN A 171 -17.43 13.38 -0.45
N LEU A 172 -16.37 12.72 -0.88
CA LEU A 172 -15.90 11.46 -0.27
C LEU A 172 -15.70 11.61 1.24
N VAL A 173 -14.91 12.62 1.67
CA VAL A 173 -14.65 12.87 3.09
C VAL A 173 -15.95 13.10 3.86
N PHE A 174 -16.89 13.87 3.30
CA PHE A 174 -18.20 14.10 3.90
C PHE A 174 -18.98 12.78 4.08
N GLN A 175 -19.03 11.92 3.04
CA GLN A 175 -19.71 10.62 3.12
C GLN A 175 -19.09 9.73 4.20
N LEU A 176 -17.76 9.64 4.23
CA LEU A 176 -17.06 8.82 5.21
C LEU A 176 -17.34 9.29 6.65
N VAL A 177 -17.21 10.59 6.93
CA VAL A 177 -17.38 11.15 8.28
C VAL A 177 -18.82 11.03 8.76
N SER A 178 -19.79 11.28 7.87
CA SER A 178 -21.22 11.20 8.18
C SER A 178 -21.66 9.78 8.56
N HIS A 179 -20.89 8.76 8.19
CA HIS A 179 -21.19 7.36 8.43
C HIS A 179 -20.15 6.67 9.33
N LEU A 180 -19.28 7.44 10.01
CA LEU A 180 -18.40 6.87 11.03
C LEU A 180 -19.23 6.19 12.12
N PRO A 181 -18.80 5.02 12.62
CA PRO A 181 -19.52 4.33 13.68
C PRO A 181 -19.57 5.19 14.96
N ALA A 182 -20.74 5.30 15.57
CA ALA A 182 -20.96 6.10 16.78
C ALA A 182 -20.11 5.64 17.99
N LYS A 183 -19.64 4.39 17.97
CA LYS A 183 -18.71 3.83 18.95
C LYS A 183 -17.55 3.18 18.22
N PRO A 184 -16.44 3.88 18.07
CA PRO A 184 -15.26 3.32 17.44
C PRO A 184 -14.73 2.13 18.23
N ARG A 185 -14.32 1.08 17.51
CA ARG A 185 -13.66 -0.08 18.09
C ARG A 185 -12.21 0.30 18.35
N LEU A 186 -11.93 0.83 19.55
CA LEU A 186 -10.56 1.14 19.95
C LEU A 186 -9.69 -0.11 19.85
N PRO A 187 -8.52 -0.02 19.17
CA PRO A 187 -7.56 -1.09 19.21
C PRO A 187 -7.12 -1.34 20.66
N SER A 188 -6.91 -2.60 21.00
CA SER A 188 -6.33 -2.90 22.32
C SER A 188 -4.91 -2.33 22.37
N GLU A 189 -4.46 -1.92 23.57
CA GLU A 189 -3.06 -1.48 23.79
C GLU A 189 -2.05 -2.52 23.30
N LYS A 190 -2.41 -3.81 23.37
CA LYS A 190 -1.62 -4.91 22.85
C LYS A 190 -1.50 -4.83 21.31
N ALA A 191 -2.60 -4.57 20.60
CA ALA A 191 -2.60 -4.48 19.13
C ALA A 191 -1.74 -3.30 18.65
N LEU A 192 -1.88 -2.12 19.28
CA LEU A 192 -1.05 -0.95 18.99
C LEU A 192 0.44 -1.22 19.24
N ARG A 193 0.76 -1.90 20.34
CA ARG A 193 2.12 -2.27 20.69
C ARG A 193 2.71 -3.28 19.71
N ASP A 194 1.93 -4.28 19.30
CA ASP A 194 2.37 -5.28 18.32
C ASP A 194 2.62 -4.64 16.95
N GLU A 195 1.78 -3.72 16.51
CA GLU A 195 1.97 -2.98 15.26
C GLU A 195 3.24 -2.10 15.29
N ALA A 196 3.47 -1.36 16.38
CA ALA A 196 4.68 -0.56 16.54
C ALA A 196 5.94 -1.43 16.45
N ARG A 197 5.95 -2.59 17.16
CA ARG A 197 7.04 -3.57 17.13
C ARG A 197 7.27 -4.13 15.72
N VAL A 198 6.19 -4.40 14.99
CA VAL A 198 6.30 -4.91 13.61
C VAL A 198 6.88 -3.85 12.68
N LYS A 199 6.47 -2.59 12.81
CA LYS A 199 7.08 -1.47 12.07
C LYS A 199 8.59 -1.34 12.35
N ASP A 200 9.02 -1.48 13.62
CA ASP A 200 10.44 -1.49 13.98
C ASP A 200 11.22 -2.67 13.37
N MET A 201 10.64 -3.87 13.40
CA MET A 201 11.23 -5.05 12.77
C MET A 201 11.30 -4.94 11.25
N MET A 202 10.27 -4.41 10.60
CA MET A 202 10.28 -4.16 9.15
C MET A 202 11.38 -3.15 8.79
N ARG A 203 11.46 -2.05 9.54
CA ARG A 203 12.53 -1.05 9.40
C ARG A 203 13.90 -1.68 9.45
N PHE A 204 14.17 -2.49 10.45
CA PHE A 204 15.45 -3.16 10.62
C PHE A 204 15.77 -4.10 9.43
N MET A 205 14.80 -4.92 9.01
CA MET A 205 14.98 -5.82 7.87
C MET A 205 15.22 -5.07 6.56
N GLN A 206 14.50 -4.00 6.30
CA GLN A 206 14.64 -3.19 5.09
C GLN A 206 15.97 -2.41 5.05
N ALA A 207 16.46 -1.94 6.20
CA ALA A 207 17.76 -1.29 6.30
C ALA A 207 18.96 -2.24 6.15
N HIS A 208 18.74 -3.54 6.31
CA HIS A 208 19.81 -4.55 6.35
C HIS A 208 19.55 -5.77 5.46
N TYR A 209 18.62 -5.68 4.50
CA TYR A 209 18.19 -6.82 3.67
C TYR A 209 19.31 -7.46 2.87
N GLU A 210 20.35 -6.72 2.54
CA GLU A 210 21.55 -7.23 1.82
C GLU A 210 22.37 -8.22 2.63
N ARG A 211 22.23 -8.20 3.97
CA ARG A 211 23.00 -9.04 4.89
C ARG A 211 22.19 -10.27 5.30
N GLU A 212 22.90 -11.27 5.80
CA GLU A 212 22.23 -12.38 6.47
C GLU A 212 21.58 -11.89 7.76
N LEU A 213 20.26 -12.10 7.88
CA LEU A 213 19.47 -11.71 9.05
C LEU A 213 18.85 -12.94 9.69
N THR A 214 19.01 -13.05 11.00
CA THR A 214 18.38 -14.08 11.83
C THR A 214 17.13 -13.54 12.54
N VAL A 215 16.20 -14.44 12.88
CA VAL A 215 15.02 -14.06 13.69
C VAL A 215 15.41 -13.41 15.02
N SER A 216 16.58 -13.78 15.56
CA SER A 216 17.09 -13.17 16.81
C SER A 216 17.44 -11.71 16.64
N GLN A 217 18.12 -11.36 15.55
CA GLN A 217 18.49 -9.96 15.26
C GLN A 217 17.23 -9.12 14.98
N ILE A 218 16.27 -9.69 14.22
CA ILE A 218 14.98 -9.04 13.96
C ILE A 218 14.21 -8.81 15.27
N ALA A 219 14.15 -9.80 16.16
CA ALA A 219 13.49 -9.66 17.45
C ALA A 219 14.17 -8.61 18.34
N ALA A 220 15.51 -8.58 18.35
CA ALA A 220 16.29 -7.61 19.10
C ALA A 220 16.04 -6.17 18.65
N SER A 221 15.76 -5.92 17.36
CA SER A 221 15.46 -4.58 16.86
C SER A 221 14.19 -3.96 17.46
N ALA A 222 13.27 -4.80 17.92
CA ALA A 222 12.05 -4.38 18.63
C ALA A 222 12.10 -4.68 20.13
N SER A 223 13.26 -5.05 20.70
CA SER A 223 13.47 -5.37 22.13
C SER A 223 12.54 -6.48 22.63
N ILE A 224 12.31 -7.54 21.84
CA ILE A 224 11.42 -8.65 22.19
C ILE A 224 12.10 -10.02 21.98
N SER A 225 11.49 -11.06 22.56
CA SER A 225 11.93 -12.45 22.35
C SER A 225 11.65 -12.95 20.93
N LYS A 226 12.36 -14.01 20.48
CA LYS A 226 12.09 -14.67 19.19
C LYS A 226 10.62 -15.15 19.06
N SER A 227 10.09 -15.74 20.12
CA SER A 227 8.71 -16.25 20.14
C SER A 227 7.70 -15.12 19.96
N GLU A 228 7.91 -14.01 20.65
CA GLU A 228 7.07 -12.82 20.53
C GLU A 228 7.19 -12.15 19.16
N CYS A 229 8.40 -12.10 18.59
CA CYS A 229 8.65 -11.64 17.22
C CYS A 229 7.84 -12.46 16.21
N LEU A 230 7.92 -13.78 16.26
CA LEU A 230 7.15 -14.65 15.36
C LEU A 230 5.65 -14.51 15.56
N ARG A 231 5.19 -14.35 16.81
CA ARG A 231 3.78 -14.17 17.15
C ARG A 231 3.23 -12.87 16.61
N CYS A 232 3.83 -11.72 16.98
CA CYS A 232 3.30 -10.42 16.59
C CYS A 232 3.44 -10.18 15.08
N PHE A 233 4.54 -10.64 14.46
CA PHE A 233 4.75 -10.49 13.03
C PHE A 233 3.69 -11.27 12.24
N ARG A 234 3.38 -12.53 12.64
CA ARG A 234 2.28 -13.29 12.02
C ARG A 234 0.91 -12.68 12.27
N ALA A 235 0.68 -12.12 13.46
CA ALA A 235 -0.60 -11.51 13.80
C ALA A 235 -0.87 -10.23 12.99
N VAL A 236 0.17 -9.44 12.67
CA VAL A 236 0.06 -8.16 11.97
C VAL A 236 0.25 -8.32 10.45
N ILE A 237 1.26 -9.08 10.01
CA ILE A 237 1.66 -9.20 8.59
C ILE A 237 1.10 -10.48 7.94
N GLY A 238 0.69 -11.45 8.72
CA GLY A 238 0.18 -12.74 8.22
C GLY A 238 1.25 -13.75 7.79
N VAL A 239 2.52 -13.36 7.74
CA VAL A 239 3.67 -14.22 7.38
C VAL A 239 4.75 -14.18 8.45
N THR A 240 5.78 -15.02 8.33
CA THR A 240 6.94 -14.94 9.23
C THR A 240 7.90 -13.81 8.82
N PRO A 241 8.73 -13.28 9.75
CA PRO A 241 9.74 -12.25 9.42
C PRO A 241 10.67 -12.67 8.28
N ILE A 242 11.09 -13.93 8.22
CA ILE A 242 11.98 -14.44 7.17
C ILE A 242 11.25 -14.55 5.81
N GLN A 243 9.96 -14.91 5.82
CA GLN A 243 9.15 -14.91 4.59
C GLN A 243 8.98 -13.49 4.05
N TYR A 244 8.69 -12.52 4.93
CA TYR A 244 8.64 -11.11 4.57
C TYR A 244 9.97 -10.60 3.99
N LEU A 245 11.10 -10.87 4.68
CA LEU A 245 12.42 -10.49 4.19
C LEU A 245 12.72 -11.07 2.79
N ARG A 246 12.34 -12.34 2.56
CA ARG A 246 12.49 -12.98 1.26
C ARG A 246 11.66 -12.30 0.17
N GLN A 247 10.41 -11.93 0.46
CA GLN A 247 9.56 -11.18 -0.46
C GLN A 247 10.15 -9.81 -0.79
N PHE A 248 10.60 -9.08 0.23
CA PHE A 248 11.23 -7.77 0.08
C PHE A 248 12.50 -7.83 -0.78
N ARG A 249 13.37 -8.82 -0.58
CA ARG A 249 14.57 -9.05 -1.40
C ARG A 249 14.23 -9.29 -2.87
N VAL A 250 13.22 -10.11 -3.15
CA VAL A 250 12.76 -10.38 -4.53
C VAL A 250 12.21 -9.11 -5.18
N GLN A 251 11.48 -8.30 -4.44
CA GLN A 251 10.98 -7.02 -4.94
C GLN A 251 12.16 -6.08 -5.30
N LYS A 252 13.15 -5.92 -4.42
CA LYS A 252 14.36 -5.13 -4.72
C LYS A 252 15.13 -5.69 -5.93
N ALA A 253 15.20 -7.00 -6.06
CA ALA A 253 15.79 -7.62 -7.25
C ALA A 253 14.99 -7.30 -8.53
N ALA A 254 13.66 -7.26 -8.48
CA ALA A 254 12.82 -6.90 -9.62
C ALA A 254 13.05 -5.44 -10.05
N GLU A 255 13.19 -4.50 -9.11
CA GLU A 255 13.54 -3.10 -9.37
C GLU A 255 14.90 -3.00 -10.09
N LEU A 256 15.93 -3.70 -9.60
CA LEU A 256 17.26 -3.73 -10.21
C LEU A 256 17.26 -4.39 -11.59
N LEU A 257 16.48 -5.46 -11.78
CA LEU A 257 16.34 -6.15 -13.07
C LEU A 257 15.71 -5.24 -14.12
N ALA A 258 14.73 -4.41 -13.74
CA ALA A 258 14.06 -3.47 -14.64
C ALA A 258 14.94 -2.24 -14.95
N GLY A 259 15.65 -1.70 -13.94
CA GLY A 259 16.37 -0.43 -14.03
C GLY A 259 17.84 -0.55 -14.44
N THR A 260 18.45 -1.76 -14.44
CA THR A 260 19.88 -1.92 -14.66
C THR A 260 20.24 -3.02 -15.65
N ALA A 261 21.53 -3.02 -16.10
CA ALA A 261 22.11 -4.09 -16.92
C ALA A 261 22.99 -5.07 -16.10
N LEU A 262 22.97 -5.00 -14.77
CA LEU A 262 23.76 -5.86 -13.89
C LEU A 262 23.49 -7.34 -14.15
N LYS A 263 24.47 -8.20 -13.94
CA LYS A 263 24.29 -9.66 -14.06
C LYS A 263 23.28 -10.15 -13.04
N ILE A 264 22.52 -11.18 -13.39
CA ILE A 264 21.50 -11.78 -12.51
C ILE A 264 22.11 -12.27 -11.19
N SER A 265 23.31 -12.86 -11.26
CA SER A 265 24.07 -13.26 -10.08
C SER A 265 24.38 -12.10 -9.13
N ASP A 266 24.81 -10.96 -9.71
CA ASP A 266 25.22 -9.79 -8.95
C ASP A 266 24.00 -9.12 -8.28
N ILE A 267 22.87 -9.09 -8.98
CA ILE A 267 21.59 -8.63 -8.40
C ILE A 267 21.16 -9.54 -7.25
N GLY A 268 21.23 -10.85 -7.42
CA GLY A 268 20.92 -11.79 -6.34
C GLY A 268 21.78 -11.53 -5.10
N ALA A 269 23.08 -11.38 -5.28
CA ALA A 269 24.03 -11.09 -4.21
C ALA A 269 23.76 -9.74 -3.53
N GLN A 270 23.52 -8.66 -4.30
CA GLN A 270 23.17 -7.35 -3.77
C GLN A 270 21.85 -7.35 -2.99
N CYS A 271 20.92 -8.25 -3.34
CA CYS A 271 19.67 -8.43 -2.62
C CYS A 271 19.77 -9.42 -1.46
N GLY A 272 20.98 -9.82 -1.04
CA GLY A 272 21.22 -10.67 0.13
C GLY A 272 20.95 -12.15 -0.08
N PHE A 273 20.92 -12.64 -1.33
CA PHE A 273 20.89 -14.06 -1.64
C PHE A 273 22.33 -14.60 -1.74
N GLN A 274 22.67 -15.58 -0.90
CA GLN A 274 24.00 -16.18 -0.87
C GLN A 274 24.30 -17.02 -2.12
N GLU A 275 23.26 -17.67 -2.67
CA GLU A 275 23.40 -18.52 -3.83
C GLU A 275 22.47 -18.12 -4.97
N THR A 276 23.02 -18.01 -6.19
CA THR A 276 22.28 -17.63 -7.40
C THR A 276 21.17 -18.62 -7.74
N SER A 277 21.38 -19.92 -7.52
CA SER A 277 20.37 -20.95 -7.74
C SER A 277 19.14 -20.77 -6.84
N TYR A 278 19.37 -20.48 -5.56
CA TYR A 278 18.32 -20.20 -4.59
C TYR A 278 17.59 -18.90 -4.92
N PHE A 279 18.33 -17.87 -5.33
CA PHE A 279 17.73 -16.62 -5.83
C PHE A 279 16.79 -16.87 -7.01
N ILE A 280 17.25 -17.54 -8.07
CA ILE A 280 16.45 -17.81 -9.28
C ILE A 280 15.19 -18.61 -8.93
N LYS A 281 15.33 -19.65 -8.09
CA LYS A 281 14.19 -20.45 -7.61
C LYS A 281 13.18 -19.59 -6.85
N THR A 282 13.64 -18.83 -5.85
CA THR A 282 12.79 -17.97 -5.01
C THR A 282 12.11 -16.87 -5.84
N PHE A 283 12.86 -16.24 -6.74
CA PHE A 283 12.29 -15.23 -7.63
C PHE A 283 11.18 -15.83 -8.51
N ARG A 284 11.41 -17.02 -9.10
CA ARG A 284 10.37 -17.70 -9.89
C ARG A 284 9.15 -18.10 -9.06
N GLU A 285 9.33 -18.55 -7.83
CA GLU A 285 8.23 -18.90 -6.92
C GLU A 285 7.35 -17.69 -6.58
N LEU A 286 7.97 -16.51 -6.37
CA LEU A 286 7.27 -15.31 -5.96
C LEU A 286 6.76 -14.45 -7.13
N MET A 287 7.43 -14.50 -8.30
CA MET A 287 7.14 -13.66 -9.46
C MET A 287 6.56 -14.43 -10.65
N GLY A 288 6.27 -15.73 -10.50
CA GLY A 288 5.74 -16.58 -11.57
C GLY A 288 6.72 -16.88 -12.72
N ARG A 289 7.87 -16.20 -12.79
CA ARG A 289 8.85 -16.27 -13.89
C ARG A 289 10.29 -16.13 -13.40
N THR A 290 11.25 -16.52 -14.24
CA THR A 290 12.67 -16.37 -13.91
C THR A 290 13.13 -14.90 -13.99
N PRO A 291 14.21 -14.50 -13.26
CA PRO A 291 14.79 -13.16 -13.37
C PRO A 291 15.13 -12.73 -14.80
N ALA A 292 15.62 -13.67 -15.63
CA ALA A 292 15.94 -13.42 -17.03
C ALA A 292 14.68 -13.11 -17.87
N ALA A 293 13.64 -13.90 -17.70
CA ALA A 293 12.36 -13.68 -18.39
C ALA A 293 11.71 -12.36 -17.96
N TYR A 294 11.74 -12.03 -16.67
CA TYR A 294 11.26 -10.76 -16.13
C TYR A 294 11.97 -9.56 -16.76
N ARG A 295 13.31 -9.58 -16.80
CA ARG A 295 14.12 -8.54 -17.45
C ARG A 295 13.79 -8.37 -18.93
N ALA A 296 13.69 -9.49 -19.67
CA ALA A 296 13.39 -9.46 -21.10
C ALA A 296 12.04 -8.78 -21.38
N GLN A 297 11.02 -9.10 -20.60
CA GLN A 297 9.70 -8.51 -20.71
C GLN A 297 9.71 -7.00 -20.42
N LYS A 298 10.37 -6.55 -19.33
CA LYS A 298 10.45 -5.12 -18.98
C LYS A 298 11.18 -4.29 -20.03
N ARG A 299 12.15 -4.87 -20.73
CA ARG A 299 12.85 -4.21 -21.85
C ARG A 299 12.06 -4.20 -23.14
N ALA A 300 11.12 -5.13 -23.32
CA ALA A 300 10.26 -5.21 -24.50
C ALA A 300 9.02 -4.31 -24.41
N SER A 301 8.63 -3.86 -23.20
CA SER A 301 7.54 -2.90 -23.00
C SER A 301 8.10 -1.49 -23.07
N PRO A 302 7.77 -0.70 -24.11
CA PRO A 302 8.19 0.70 -24.19
C PRO A 302 7.55 1.49 -23.04
N LYS A 303 8.32 2.46 -22.51
CA LYS A 303 7.83 3.44 -21.51
C LYS A 303 6.68 4.27 -22.03
#